data_8deccc2f0a993139c0a4a48c6d6f1e7a
#
_entry.id   8deccc2f0a993139c0a4a48c6d6f1e7a
#
_cell.length_a   1.000
_cell.length_b   1.000
_cell.length_c   1.000
_cell.angle_alpha   90.00
_cell.angle_beta   90.00
_cell.angle_gamma   90.00
#
_symmetry.space_group_name_H-M   'P 1'
#
loop_
_entity.id
_entity.type
_entity.pdbx_description
1 polymer ?
#
loop_
_entity_poly.entity_id
_entity_poly.type
_entity_poly.pdbx_seq_one_letter_code
_entity_poly.pdbx_strand_id
1 'polypeptide(L)'
;MRHYLGIDIGTYASKGALVDQSGRIVAEASRPHRMIVPQAGWAEHRPREDWWNDFTAISRQLMSESGIAPADVRSVACSAIGPCMLPVDAVGAPLMNAVLYGVDTRAAAEIEELTTQIGEKSLVEHCGQALTSQSVGPKIPLAAPQSTGDLCPHGQDRELHHLPRVETHRPLCPRPLFGD
;
A
#
# COMPACT_ATOMS: atom_id res chain seq x y z
N MET A 1 14.27 -16.08 25.59
CA MET A 1 14.79 -14.72 25.28
C MET A 1 13.73 -14.03 24.44
N ARG A 2 13.55 -12.70 24.53
CA ARG A 2 12.52 -11.99 23.74
C ARG A 2 13.12 -11.57 22.41
N HIS A 3 12.36 -11.76 21.34
CA HIS A 3 12.75 -11.37 19.99
C HIS A 3 11.67 -10.50 19.35
N TYR A 4 12.07 -9.73 18.36
CA TYR A 4 11.20 -8.78 17.63
C TYR A 4 11.48 -8.91 16.15
N LEU A 5 10.43 -9.04 15.34
CA LEU A 5 10.52 -9.16 13.90
C LEU A 5 10.14 -7.84 13.25
N GLY A 6 11.03 -7.29 12.43
CA GLY A 6 10.77 -6.13 11.59
C GLY A 6 10.83 -6.51 10.12
N ILE A 7 9.86 -6.06 9.34
CA ILE A 7 9.86 -6.25 7.87
C ILE A 7 9.59 -4.92 7.22
N ASP A 8 10.38 -4.60 6.20
CA ASP A 8 10.21 -3.43 5.35
C ASP A 8 9.92 -3.89 3.92
N ILE A 9 8.81 -3.41 3.36
CA ILE A 9 8.41 -3.68 1.98
C ILE A 9 8.73 -2.46 1.14
N GLY A 10 9.86 -2.53 0.43
CA GLY A 10 10.35 -1.43 -0.41
C GLY A 10 9.86 -1.49 -1.85
N THR A 11 10.38 -0.60 -2.69
CA THR A 11 10.00 -0.52 -4.12
C THR A 11 10.58 -1.66 -4.96
N TYR A 12 11.77 -2.17 -4.61
CA TYR A 12 12.48 -3.18 -5.38
C TYR A 12 12.88 -4.42 -4.58
N ALA A 13 12.64 -4.39 -3.28
CA ALA A 13 12.90 -5.53 -2.41
C ALA A 13 12.15 -5.37 -1.10
N SER A 14 11.74 -6.50 -0.54
CA SER A 14 11.34 -6.61 0.85
C SER A 14 12.52 -7.08 1.68
N LYS A 15 12.66 -6.54 2.89
CA LYS A 15 13.75 -6.87 3.83
C LYS A 15 13.17 -7.18 5.19
N GLY A 16 13.81 -8.07 5.92
CA GLY A 16 13.40 -8.40 7.28
C GLY A 16 14.58 -8.62 8.18
N ALA A 17 14.40 -8.30 9.45
CA ALA A 17 15.38 -8.57 10.50
C ALA A 17 14.69 -9.11 11.75
N LEU A 18 15.30 -10.10 12.36
CA LEU A 18 14.96 -10.61 13.68
C LEU A 18 15.99 -10.08 14.67
N VAL A 19 15.54 -9.36 15.68
CA VAL A 19 16.41 -8.77 16.70
C VAL A 19 16.10 -9.31 18.08
N ASP A 20 17.11 -9.41 18.93
CA ASP A 20 16.94 -9.76 20.34
C ASP A 20 16.57 -8.52 21.19
N GLN A 21 16.30 -8.74 22.47
CA GLN A 21 15.92 -7.68 23.41
C GLN A 21 16.99 -6.62 23.66
N SER A 22 18.24 -6.86 23.24
CA SER A 22 19.34 -5.89 23.32
C SER A 22 19.47 -5.05 22.05
N GLY A 23 18.66 -5.34 21.00
CA GLY A 23 18.72 -4.70 19.70
C GLY A 23 19.74 -5.33 18.75
N ARG A 24 20.34 -6.46 19.12
CA ARG A 24 21.28 -7.18 18.24
C ARG A 24 20.51 -7.94 17.17
N ILE A 25 20.93 -7.82 15.93
CA ILE A 25 20.38 -8.58 14.80
C ILE A 25 20.80 -10.05 14.95
N VAL A 26 19.81 -10.93 14.96
CA VAL A 26 19.97 -12.39 15.08
C VAL A 26 19.96 -13.04 13.70
N ALA A 27 19.09 -12.58 12.81
CA ALA A 27 18.99 -13.04 11.44
C ALA A 27 18.45 -11.92 10.55
N GLU A 28 18.84 -11.92 9.28
CA GLU A 28 18.37 -10.99 8.25
C GLU A 28 18.01 -11.77 6.99
N ALA A 29 17.00 -11.28 6.28
CA ALA A 29 16.58 -11.83 4.99
C ALA A 29 16.13 -10.72 4.04
N SER A 30 16.26 -10.95 2.74
CA SER A 30 15.81 -10.02 1.72
C SER A 30 15.27 -10.79 0.50
N ARG A 31 14.21 -10.27 -0.09
CA ARG A 31 13.61 -10.80 -1.32
C ARG A 31 13.46 -9.68 -2.35
N PRO A 32 14.14 -9.79 -3.49
CA PRO A 32 13.96 -8.82 -4.56
C PRO A 32 12.61 -9.03 -5.25
N HIS A 33 11.97 -7.94 -5.63
CA HIS A 33 10.81 -7.92 -6.51
C HIS A 33 10.94 -6.76 -7.50
N ARG A 34 10.00 -6.64 -8.43
CA ARG A 34 10.08 -5.63 -9.47
C ARG A 34 8.79 -4.84 -9.55
N MET A 35 8.95 -3.55 -9.72
CA MET A 35 7.87 -2.68 -10.14
C MET A 35 7.39 -3.10 -11.53
N ILE A 36 6.08 -3.19 -11.71
CA ILE A 36 5.44 -3.45 -12.99
C ILE A 36 5.14 -2.11 -13.66
N VAL A 37 5.43 -2.00 -14.93
CA VAL A 37 5.11 -0.84 -15.76
C VAL A 37 4.20 -1.32 -16.91
N PRO A 38 2.88 -1.39 -16.69
CA PRO A 38 1.95 -1.89 -17.71
C PRO A 38 1.91 -1.02 -18.96
N GLN A 39 2.09 0.29 -18.79
CA GLN A 39 2.22 1.28 -19.86
C GLN A 39 3.01 2.50 -19.37
N ALA A 40 3.39 3.38 -20.29
CA ALA A 40 4.12 4.58 -19.95
C ALA A 40 3.40 5.43 -18.88
N GLY A 41 4.13 5.85 -17.86
CA GLY A 41 3.61 6.62 -16.74
C GLY A 41 2.86 5.81 -15.66
N TRP A 42 2.73 4.50 -15.82
CA TRP A 42 2.13 3.62 -14.81
C TRP A 42 3.20 2.89 -14.02
N ALA A 43 2.95 2.72 -12.73
CA ALA A 43 3.85 1.98 -11.84
C ALA A 43 3.03 1.22 -10.80
N GLU A 44 3.19 -0.10 -10.78
CA GLU A 44 2.36 -0.99 -9.98
C GLU A 44 3.17 -2.06 -9.23
N HIS A 45 2.60 -2.54 -8.13
CA HIS A 45 2.98 -3.80 -7.49
C HIS A 45 1.80 -4.75 -7.43
N ARG A 46 2.10 -6.04 -7.38
CA ARG A 46 1.11 -7.10 -7.12
C ARG A 46 1.06 -7.32 -5.60
N PRO A 47 -0.02 -6.90 -4.91
CA PRO A 47 -0.02 -6.87 -3.45
C PRO A 47 0.16 -8.26 -2.82
N ARG A 48 -0.41 -9.30 -3.46
CA ARG A 48 -0.30 -10.66 -2.95
C ARG A 48 1.10 -11.23 -3.17
N GLU A 49 1.65 -11.08 -4.38
CA GLU A 49 2.94 -11.64 -4.77
C GLU A 49 4.12 -10.86 -4.20
N ASP A 50 4.11 -9.52 -4.35
CA ASP A 50 5.27 -8.67 -4.05
C ASP A 50 5.28 -8.20 -2.58
N TRP A 51 4.11 -8.19 -1.88
CA TRP A 51 4.02 -7.75 -0.50
C TRP A 51 3.75 -8.90 0.47
N TRP A 52 2.59 -9.57 0.34
CA TRP A 52 2.20 -10.60 1.29
C TRP A 52 3.07 -11.86 1.23
N ASN A 53 3.37 -12.34 0.03
CA ASN A 53 4.24 -13.51 -0.13
C ASN A 53 5.67 -13.22 0.34
N ASP A 54 6.18 -12.01 0.09
CA ASP A 54 7.49 -11.61 0.60
C ASP A 54 7.49 -11.54 2.12
N PHE A 55 6.50 -10.88 2.71
CA PHE A 55 6.33 -10.82 4.16
C PHE A 55 6.35 -12.22 4.79
N THR A 56 5.54 -13.13 4.27
CA THR A 56 5.43 -14.49 4.81
C THR A 56 6.69 -15.32 4.58
N ALA A 57 7.31 -15.20 3.40
CA ALA A 57 8.54 -15.94 3.07
C ALA A 57 9.72 -15.46 3.92
N ILE A 58 9.91 -14.16 4.08
CA ILE A 58 10.95 -13.56 4.93
C ILE A 58 10.73 -14.00 6.38
N SER A 59 9.51 -13.93 6.89
CA SER A 59 9.20 -14.37 8.25
C SER A 59 9.57 -15.84 8.49
N ARG A 60 9.20 -16.72 7.56
CA ARG A 60 9.55 -18.15 7.65
C ARG A 60 11.05 -18.40 7.57
N GLN A 61 11.74 -17.71 6.66
CA GLN A 61 13.18 -17.82 6.50
C GLN A 61 13.90 -17.43 7.79
N LEU A 62 13.56 -16.28 8.37
CA LEU A 62 14.16 -15.79 9.61
C LEU A 62 13.95 -16.75 10.79
N MET A 63 12.74 -17.34 10.90
CA MET A 63 12.47 -18.35 11.94
C MET A 63 13.29 -19.61 11.71
N SER A 64 13.37 -20.10 10.46
CA SER A 64 14.13 -21.30 10.13
C SER A 64 15.63 -21.15 10.36
N GLU A 65 16.21 -20.02 9.92
CA GLU A 65 17.65 -19.77 10.01
C GLU A 65 18.11 -19.48 11.45
N SER A 66 17.27 -18.78 12.22
CA SER A 66 17.61 -18.46 13.62
C SER A 66 17.38 -19.62 14.60
N GLY A 67 16.53 -20.59 14.24
CA GLY A 67 16.08 -21.64 15.15
C GLY A 67 15.21 -21.14 16.31
N ILE A 68 14.76 -19.88 16.29
CA ILE A 68 13.94 -19.27 17.33
C ILE A 68 12.51 -19.74 17.17
N ALA A 69 11.92 -20.20 18.28
CA ALA A 69 10.51 -20.59 18.27
C ALA A 69 9.60 -19.37 18.04
N PRO A 70 8.54 -19.47 17.22
CA PRO A 70 7.59 -18.37 17.00
C PRO A 70 7.01 -17.78 18.30
N ALA A 71 6.82 -18.61 19.33
CA ALA A 71 6.36 -18.17 20.64
C ALA A 71 7.29 -17.21 21.38
N ASP A 72 8.58 -17.18 21.00
CA ASP A 72 9.58 -16.24 21.54
C ASP A 72 9.59 -14.89 20.83
N VAL A 73 8.90 -14.76 19.69
CA VAL A 73 8.70 -13.49 18.99
C VAL A 73 7.56 -12.71 19.69
N ARG A 74 7.92 -11.57 20.28
CA ARG A 74 7.00 -10.77 21.10
C ARG A 74 6.20 -9.73 20.32
N SER A 75 6.73 -9.26 19.22
CA SER A 75 6.01 -8.40 18.31
C SER A 75 6.54 -8.49 16.89
N VAL A 76 5.67 -8.15 15.96
CA VAL A 76 5.99 -7.98 14.55
C VAL A 76 5.66 -6.56 14.16
N ALA A 77 6.58 -5.88 13.50
CA ALA A 77 6.38 -4.56 12.92
C ALA A 77 6.60 -4.62 11.40
N CYS A 78 5.81 -3.87 10.68
CA CYS A 78 5.96 -3.74 9.23
C CYS A 78 6.03 -2.27 8.86
N SER A 79 7.05 -1.90 8.08
CA SER A 79 7.05 -0.69 7.28
C SER A 79 6.83 -1.03 5.81
N ALA A 80 6.36 -0.08 5.02
CA ALA A 80 6.13 -0.31 3.60
C ALA A 80 6.28 0.99 2.82
N ILE A 81 6.45 0.84 1.51
CA ILE A 81 6.39 1.97 0.59
C ILE A 81 5.06 2.71 0.75
N GLY A 82 5.12 4.00 0.80
CA GLY A 82 3.95 4.88 0.85
C GLY A 82 4.27 6.26 0.29
N PRO A 83 3.27 6.99 -0.15
CA PRO A 83 1.83 6.67 -0.22
C PRO A 83 1.47 5.87 -1.47
N CYS A 84 0.87 4.69 -1.31
CA CYS A 84 0.35 3.87 -2.40
C CYS A 84 -1.18 3.75 -2.30
N MET A 85 -1.86 3.53 -3.42
CA MET A 85 -3.30 3.30 -3.46
C MET A 85 -3.58 1.85 -3.82
N LEU A 86 -4.34 1.16 -2.97
CA LEU A 86 -4.80 -0.21 -3.19
C LEU A 86 -6.26 -0.34 -2.74
N PRO A 87 -7.21 -0.46 -3.67
CA PRO A 87 -8.57 -0.81 -3.31
C PRO A 87 -8.67 -2.29 -2.94
N VAL A 88 -9.44 -2.55 -1.89
CA VAL A 88 -9.70 -3.91 -1.39
C VAL A 88 -11.20 -4.10 -1.23
N ASP A 89 -11.63 -5.35 -1.31
CA ASP A 89 -13.01 -5.71 -1.00
C ASP A 89 -13.28 -5.75 0.53
N ALA A 90 -14.50 -6.10 0.90
CA ALA A 90 -14.95 -6.15 2.30
C ALA A 90 -14.20 -7.20 3.15
N VAL A 91 -13.51 -8.17 2.53
CA VAL A 91 -12.69 -9.18 3.21
C VAL A 91 -11.19 -8.89 3.10
N GLY A 92 -10.82 -7.75 2.52
CA GLY A 92 -9.44 -7.31 2.39
C GLY A 92 -8.69 -7.90 1.18
N ALA A 93 -9.40 -8.51 0.23
CA ALA A 93 -8.76 -8.99 -0.99
C ALA A 93 -8.52 -7.84 -1.97
N PRO A 94 -7.32 -7.74 -2.57
CA PRO A 94 -7.01 -6.74 -3.56
C PRO A 94 -7.93 -6.83 -4.79
N LEU A 95 -8.51 -5.71 -5.20
CA LEU A 95 -9.36 -5.61 -6.39
C LEU A 95 -8.55 -5.32 -7.66
N MET A 96 -7.34 -4.84 -7.51
CA MET A 96 -6.39 -4.55 -8.60
C MET A 96 -4.96 -4.53 -8.06
N ASN A 97 -3.99 -4.33 -8.94
CA ASN A 97 -2.63 -4.03 -8.53
C ASN A 97 -2.56 -2.70 -7.76
N ALA A 98 -1.61 -2.60 -6.84
CA ALA A 98 -1.36 -1.37 -6.10
C ALA A 98 -0.74 -0.32 -7.01
N VAL A 99 -1.30 0.90 -7.01
CA VAL A 99 -0.76 2.07 -7.71
C VAL A 99 0.29 2.72 -6.82
N LEU A 100 1.52 2.80 -7.33
CA LEU A 100 2.65 3.28 -6.53
C LEU A 100 2.68 4.81 -6.41
N TYR A 101 3.44 5.26 -5.41
CA TYR A 101 3.69 6.68 -5.16
C TYR A 101 4.58 7.29 -6.23
N GLY A 102 4.53 8.61 -6.39
CA GLY A 102 5.50 9.46 -7.08
C GLY A 102 5.88 9.11 -8.53
N VAL A 103 6.20 7.84 -8.76
CA VAL A 103 6.58 7.32 -10.08
C VAL A 103 5.39 7.03 -10.99
N ASP A 104 4.21 6.84 -10.40
CA ASP A 104 2.97 6.65 -11.15
C ASP A 104 2.31 8.00 -11.41
N THR A 105 2.13 8.34 -12.69
CA THR A 105 1.60 9.63 -13.14
C THR A 105 0.20 9.53 -13.76
N ARG A 106 -0.49 8.37 -13.64
CA ARG A 106 -1.80 8.14 -14.27
C ARG A 106 -2.89 9.09 -13.81
N ALA A 107 -2.79 9.67 -12.60
CA ALA A 107 -3.76 10.59 -12.01
C ALA A 107 -3.48 12.07 -12.35
N ALA A 108 -2.75 12.36 -13.42
CA ALA A 108 -2.39 13.74 -13.76
C ALA A 108 -3.61 14.63 -14.03
N ALA A 109 -4.63 14.10 -14.70
CA ALA A 109 -5.88 14.82 -14.97
C ALA A 109 -6.67 15.09 -13.69
N GLU A 110 -6.77 14.12 -12.79
CA GLU A 110 -7.45 14.24 -11.51
C GLU A 110 -6.73 15.24 -10.58
N ILE A 111 -5.39 15.31 -10.65
CA ILE A 111 -4.60 16.31 -9.92
C ILE A 111 -4.94 17.71 -10.43
N GLU A 112 -4.99 17.93 -11.73
CA GLU A 112 -5.31 19.22 -12.35
C GLU A 112 -6.75 19.63 -12.00
N GLU A 113 -7.70 18.71 -12.13
CA GLU A 113 -9.12 18.95 -11.81
C GLU A 113 -9.28 19.35 -10.34
N LEU A 114 -8.77 18.57 -9.41
CA LEU A 114 -8.88 18.84 -7.96
C LEU A 114 -8.15 20.13 -7.56
N THR A 115 -6.99 20.41 -8.18
CA THR A 115 -6.26 21.66 -7.93
C THR A 115 -7.07 22.87 -8.39
N THR A 116 -7.76 22.74 -9.52
CA THR A 116 -8.63 23.80 -10.05
C THR A 116 -9.86 24.02 -9.17
N GLN A 117 -10.50 22.93 -8.70
CA GLN A 117 -11.70 23.00 -7.86
C GLN A 117 -11.43 23.54 -6.46
N ILE A 118 -10.35 23.11 -5.82
CA ILE A 118 -10.05 23.44 -4.42
C ILE A 118 -9.22 24.73 -4.33
N GLY A 119 -8.36 24.99 -5.31
CA GLY A 119 -7.38 26.07 -5.33
C GLY A 119 -6.06 25.67 -4.68
N GLU A 120 -4.95 25.90 -5.38
CA GLU A 120 -3.60 25.51 -4.92
C GLU A 120 -3.25 26.13 -3.56
N LYS A 121 -3.60 27.40 -3.34
CA LYS A 121 -3.38 28.09 -2.06
C LYS A 121 -4.06 27.35 -0.91
N SER A 122 -5.33 26.97 -1.09
CA SER A 122 -6.10 26.24 -0.08
C SER A 122 -5.49 24.87 0.19
N LEU A 123 -5.04 24.16 -0.85
CA LEU A 123 -4.35 22.87 -0.70
C LEU A 123 -3.07 23.00 0.12
N VAL A 124 -2.24 24.00 -0.17
CA VAL A 124 -1.00 24.24 0.57
C VAL A 124 -1.28 24.63 2.02
N GLU A 125 -2.27 25.48 2.28
CA GLU A 125 -2.65 25.90 3.63
C GLU A 125 -3.17 24.73 4.50
N HIS A 126 -3.93 23.79 3.92
CA HIS A 126 -4.53 22.67 4.67
C HIS A 126 -3.68 21.40 4.69
N CYS A 127 -2.99 21.10 3.60
CA CYS A 127 -2.22 19.85 3.43
C CYS A 127 -0.71 20.04 3.55
N GLY A 128 -0.23 21.30 3.63
CA GLY A 128 1.19 21.61 3.69
C GLY A 128 1.92 21.53 2.34
N GLN A 129 1.24 21.11 1.26
CA GLN A 129 1.83 20.95 -0.08
C GLN A 129 0.76 20.98 -1.18
N ALA A 130 1.17 21.26 -2.41
CA ALA A 130 0.34 21.08 -3.59
C ALA A 130 0.09 19.58 -3.89
N LEU A 131 -0.94 19.28 -4.69
CA LEU A 131 -1.17 17.92 -5.18
C LEU A 131 -0.08 17.54 -6.20
N THR A 132 0.41 16.33 -6.08
CA THR A 132 1.43 15.75 -6.97
C THR A 132 1.13 14.28 -7.23
N SER A 133 1.94 13.62 -8.07
CA SER A 133 1.88 12.16 -8.26
C SER A 133 2.08 11.35 -6.98
N GLN A 134 2.57 11.95 -5.90
CA GLN A 134 2.64 11.33 -4.57
C GLN A 134 1.31 11.38 -3.81
N SER A 135 0.38 12.24 -4.22
CA SER A 135 -0.93 12.38 -3.54
C SER A 135 -1.81 11.17 -3.82
N VAL A 136 -2.37 10.57 -2.75
CA VAL A 136 -3.27 9.41 -2.88
C VAL A 136 -4.68 9.84 -3.31
N GLY A 137 -5.17 10.98 -2.80
CA GLY A 137 -6.53 11.48 -3.08
C GLY A 137 -6.90 11.45 -4.56
N PRO A 138 -6.10 12.06 -5.46
CA PRO A 138 -6.36 12.04 -6.90
C PRO A 138 -6.38 10.64 -7.54
N LYS A 139 -5.77 9.63 -6.91
CA LYS A 139 -5.76 8.26 -7.42
C LYS A 139 -7.02 7.46 -7.06
N ILE A 140 -7.79 7.90 -6.06
CA ILE A 140 -9.00 7.18 -5.61
C ILE A 140 -10.05 7.05 -6.71
N PRO A 141 -10.38 8.09 -7.50
CA PRO A 141 -11.35 7.97 -8.59
C PRO A 141 -10.97 6.93 -9.65
N LEU A 142 -9.67 6.64 -9.82
CA LEU A 142 -9.20 5.63 -10.78
C LEU A 142 -9.60 4.20 -10.39
N ALA A 143 -9.93 3.96 -9.12
CA ALA A 143 -10.39 2.67 -8.63
C ALA A 143 -11.90 2.47 -8.78
N ALA A 144 -12.65 3.52 -9.13
CA ALA A 144 -14.09 3.39 -9.40
C ALA A 144 -14.30 2.50 -10.62
N PRO A 145 -15.27 1.54 -10.59
CA PRO A 145 -15.63 0.78 -11.77
C PRO A 145 -16.01 1.79 -12.86
N GLN A 146 -15.31 1.75 -13.97
CA GLN A 146 -15.74 2.49 -15.16
C GLN A 146 -17.04 1.85 -15.60
N SER A 147 -18.15 2.50 -15.30
CA SER A 147 -19.47 2.10 -15.82
C SER A 147 -19.39 2.18 -17.34
N THR A 148 -19.21 1.04 -17.98
CA THR A 148 -19.39 0.89 -19.42
C THR A 148 -20.89 0.94 -19.68
N GLY A 149 -21.45 2.13 -19.79
CA GLY A 149 -22.86 2.32 -20.07
C GLY A 149 -23.26 3.77 -19.91
N ASP A 150 -23.50 4.39 -21.05
CA ASP A 150 -24.17 5.68 -21.24
C ASP A 150 -23.35 6.95 -20.93
N LEU A 151 -22.68 7.41 -21.98
CA LEU A 151 -22.39 8.81 -22.21
C LEU A 151 -23.72 9.60 -22.11
N CYS A 152 -24.00 10.21 -20.97
CA CYS A 152 -24.97 11.28 -20.91
C CYS A 152 -24.39 12.50 -21.63
N PRO A 153 -25.03 12.94 -22.74
CA PRO A 153 -24.54 14.10 -23.48
C PRO A 153 -25.17 15.38 -22.90
N HIS A 154 -24.86 15.72 -21.67
CA HIS A 154 -25.12 17.08 -21.16
C HIS A 154 -24.29 17.28 -19.90
N GLY A 155 -23.37 18.27 -19.96
CA GLY A 155 -22.63 18.75 -18.81
C GLY A 155 -23.57 19.27 -17.74
N GLN A 156 -23.64 18.57 -16.65
CA GLN A 156 -24.13 19.06 -15.35
C GLN A 156 -23.47 18.22 -14.24
N ASP A 157 -22.81 18.94 -13.38
CA ASP A 157 -22.42 18.63 -12.00
C ASP A 157 -22.30 17.14 -11.60
N ARG A 158 -21.09 16.60 -11.68
CA ARG A 158 -20.72 15.43 -10.89
C ARG A 158 -20.62 15.87 -9.43
N GLU A 159 -21.74 15.86 -8.74
CA GLU A 159 -21.71 15.93 -7.28
C GLU A 159 -20.92 14.75 -6.72
N LEU A 160 -19.94 15.04 -5.87
CA LEU A 160 -19.07 14.10 -5.15
C LEU A 160 -19.82 13.14 -4.18
N HIS A 161 -21.13 12.92 -4.37
CA HIS A 161 -22.01 12.19 -3.46
C HIS A 161 -21.98 10.66 -3.60
N HIS A 162 -21.19 10.09 -4.50
CA HIS A 162 -21.13 8.63 -4.71
C HIS A 162 -19.76 7.99 -4.46
N LEU A 163 -18.89 8.64 -3.69
CA LEU A 163 -17.74 7.92 -3.16
C LEU A 163 -18.24 6.94 -2.09
N PRO A 164 -17.98 5.61 -2.22
CA PRO A 164 -18.27 4.69 -1.14
C PRO A 164 -17.52 5.18 0.11
N ARG A 165 -18.25 5.27 1.22
CA ARG A 165 -17.72 5.66 2.51
C ARG A 165 -16.54 4.73 2.82
N VAL A 166 -15.33 5.26 2.82
CA VAL A 166 -14.16 4.52 3.28
C VAL A 166 -14.32 4.38 4.79
N GLU A 167 -14.80 3.24 5.25
CA GLU A 167 -14.76 2.90 6.66
C GLU A 167 -13.30 2.61 7.03
N THR A 168 -12.63 3.63 7.52
CA THR A 168 -11.34 3.47 8.21
C THR A 168 -11.64 2.87 9.59
N HIS A 169 -11.02 1.76 9.90
CA HIS A 169 -10.96 1.04 11.17
C HIS A 169 -11.80 -0.23 11.32
N ARG A 170 -11.22 -1.33 10.85
CA ARG A 170 -11.19 -2.59 11.60
C ARG A 170 -9.76 -3.13 11.58
N PRO A 171 -9.22 -3.60 12.70
CA PRO A 171 -7.88 -4.20 12.71
C PRO A 171 -7.90 -5.46 11.86
N LEU A 172 -7.08 -5.48 10.81
CA LEU A 172 -6.87 -6.61 9.91
C LEU A 172 -6.00 -7.67 10.61
N CYS A 173 -6.51 -8.39 11.59
CA CYS A 173 -5.94 -9.69 11.91
C CYS A 173 -6.84 -10.55 12.84
N PRO A 174 -7.61 -11.51 12.29
CA PRO A 174 -8.23 -12.56 13.09
C PRO A 174 -7.69 -13.97 12.83
N ARG A 175 -6.50 -14.14 12.25
CA ARG A 175 -5.88 -15.47 12.14
C ARG A 175 -4.43 -15.44 12.59
N PRO A 176 -3.97 -16.43 13.39
CA PRO A 176 -2.56 -16.53 13.74
C PRO A 176 -1.73 -16.69 12.48
N LEU A 177 -0.67 -15.90 12.38
CA LEU A 177 0.31 -15.92 11.28
C LEU A 177 1.06 -17.25 11.18
N PHE A 178 0.94 -18.08 12.20
CA PHE A 178 1.56 -19.38 12.34
C PHE A 178 0.46 -20.37 12.73
N GLY A 179 -0.17 -20.97 11.74
CA GLY A 179 -1.02 -22.14 11.92
C GLY A 179 -0.16 -23.38 12.14
N ASP A 180 -0.71 -24.34 12.91
CA ASP A 180 -0.14 -25.64 13.24
C ASP A 180 0.43 -26.38 12.04
#